data_3be8bcb9e4a87c9d11cb8cac9251f302
#
_entry.id   3be8bcb9e4a87c9d11cb8cac9251f302
#
_cell.length_a   1.000
_cell.length_b   1.000
_cell.length_c   1.000
_cell.angle_alpha   90.00
_cell.angle_beta   90.00
_cell.angle_gamma   90.00
#
_symmetry.space_group_name_H-M   'P 1'
#
loop_
_entity.id
_entity.type
_entity.pdbx_description
1 polymer ?
#
loop_
_entity_poly.entity_id
_entity_poly.type
_entity_poly.pdbx_seq_one_letter_code
_entity_poly.pdbx_strand_id
1 'polypeptide(L)'
;MIKLKRILTEAMGDCYQAAGRLIMGHTGKGKLVHGMVNGQGSLKGIRFGHAWVEVGSKVLDHSNGKKKSIPKKLYYAMGRINPKECKYYKYKDAAKFMLDKGHWGPWEMSGGVVMAEEIPDAKGEVGKKNQRIPKDILDKLSD
;
A
#
# COMPACT_ATOMS: atom_id res chain seq x y z
N MET A 1 -21.58 -10.12 3.82
CA MET A 1 -20.47 -10.76 3.07
C MET A 1 -20.11 -10.00 1.82
N ILE A 2 -21.06 -9.79 0.93
CA ILE A 2 -20.82 -9.03 -0.30
C ILE A 2 -20.34 -7.61 0.02
N LYS A 3 -20.99 -6.99 0.98
CA LYS A 3 -20.65 -5.62 1.40
C LYS A 3 -19.23 -5.54 1.96
N LEU A 4 -18.80 -6.52 2.76
CA LEU A 4 -17.47 -6.55 3.32
C LEU A 4 -16.41 -6.74 2.23
N LYS A 5 -16.67 -7.65 1.30
CA LYS A 5 -15.77 -7.87 0.17
C LYS A 5 -15.58 -6.59 -0.64
N ARG A 6 -16.66 -5.85 -0.86
CA ARG A 6 -16.60 -4.59 -1.60
C ARG A 6 -15.79 -3.54 -0.86
N ILE A 7 -15.97 -3.44 0.45
CA ILE A 7 -15.22 -2.50 1.29
C ILE A 7 -13.73 -2.83 1.25
N LEU A 8 -13.38 -4.13 1.36
CA LEU A 8 -11.99 -4.56 1.29
C LEU A 8 -11.40 -4.27 -0.08
N THR A 9 -12.17 -4.49 -1.14
CA THR A 9 -11.72 -4.21 -2.50
C THR A 9 -11.39 -2.73 -2.65
N GLU A 10 -12.25 -1.86 -2.15
CA GLU A 10 -12.03 -0.42 -2.20
C GLU A 10 -10.81 -0.01 -1.38
N ALA A 11 -10.66 -0.57 -0.19
CA ALA A 11 -9.55 -0.23 0.70
C ALA A 11 -8.20 -0.69 0.16
N MET A 12 -8.17 -1.85 -0.52
CA MET A 12 -6.94 -2.45 -1.03
C MET A 12 -6.65 -2.08 -2.48
N GLY A 13 -7.65 -1.59 -3.20
CA GLY A 13 -7.57 -1.44 -4.65
C GLY A 13 -6.52 -0.47 -5.14
N ASP A 14 -6.25 0.60 -4.41
CA ASP A 14 -5.35 1.63 -4.88
C ASP A 14 -4.22 2.00 -3.92
N CYS A 15 -4.15 1.42 -2.73
CA CYS A 15 -3.18 1.87 -1.75
C CYS A 15 -1.73 1.68 -2.24
N TYR A 16 -1.43 0.58 -2.89
CA TYR A 16 -0.08 0.36 -3.42
C TYR A 16 0.22 1.29 -4.58
N GLN A 17 -0.75 1.50 -5.45
CA GLN A 17 -0.60 2.43 -6.55
C GLN A 17 -0.44 3.87 -6.04
N ALA A 18 -1.28 4.28 -5.11
CA ALA A 18 -1.23 5.62 -4.54
C ALA A 18 0.12 5.88 -3.88
N ALA A 19 0.61 4.93 -3.07
CA ALA A 19 1.89 5.07 -2.40
C ALA A 19 3.05 5.05 -3.40
N GLY A 20 2.98 4.19 -4.42
CA GLY A 20 4.00 4.12 -5.46
C GLY A 20 4.12 5.42 -6.24
N ARG A 21 2.99 6.02 -6.61
CA ARG A 21 3.01 7.31 -7.28
C ARG A 21 3.54 8.42 -6.37
N LEU A 22 3.18 8.34 -5.09
CA LEU A 22 3.59 9.34 -4.11
C LEU A 22 5.09 9.33 -3.87
N ILE A 23 5.72 8.15 -3.80
CA ILE A 23 7.16 8.07 -3.56
C ILE A 23 7.95 8.69 -4.73
N MET A 24 7.39 8.67 -5.93
CA MET A 24 8.04 9.27 -7.08
C MET A 24 8.22 10.78 -6.92
N GLY A 25 7.39 11.42 -6.11
CA GLY A 25 7.52 12.84 -5.78
C GLY A 25 8.38 13.12 -4.56
N HIS A 26 8.91 12.08 -3.91
CA HIS A 26 9.68 12.22 -2.68
C HIS A 26 10.98 11.44 -2.74
N THR A 27 11.68 11.54 -3.86
CA THR A 27 12.82 10.69 -4.19
C THR A 27 14.00 10.82 -3.24
N GLY A 28 14.19 12.00 -2.64
CA GLY A 28 15.35 12.22 -1.78
C GLY A 28 15.09 12.01 -0.30
N LYS A 29 13.85 12.01 0.13
CA LYS A 29 13.52 12.01 1.57
C LYS A 29 12.49 10.97 1.98
N GLY A 30 11.71 10.47 1.03
CA GLY A 30 10.61 9.56 1.35
C GLY A 30 11.05 8.12 1.41
N LYS A 31 10.27 7.34 2.14
CA LYS A 31 10.35 5.88 2.12
C LYS A 31 8.98 5.33 1.80
N LEU A 32 8.94 4.42 0.84
CA LEU A 32 7.73 3.66 0.56
C LEU A 32 7.66 2.52 1.56
N VAL A 33 6.49 2.32 2.17
CA VAL A 33 6.32 1.28 3.17
C VAL A 33 5.20 0.34 2.76
N HIS A 34 5.48 -0.95 2.81
CA HIS A 34 4.48 -2.00 2.68
C HIS A 34 4.39 -2.69 4.04
N GLY A 35 3.20 -2.72 4.62
CA GLY A 35 3.04 -3.31 5.95
C GLY A 35 1.64 -3.84 6.16
N MET A 36 1.45 -4.46 7.32
CA MET A 36 0.15 -4.96 7.74
C MET A 36 -0.49 -3.96 8.69
N VAL A 37 -1.75 -3.64 8.45
CA VAL A 37 -2.48 -2.68 9.28
C VAL A 37 -3.81 -3.27 9.73
N ASN A 38 -4.27 -2.82 10.88
CA ASN A 38 -5.64 -3.10 11.32
C ASN A 38 -6.56 -2.03 10.72
N GLY A 39 -7.69 -2.48 10.18
CA GLY A 39 -8.64 -1.58 9.59
C GLY A 39 -9.33 -0.67 10.61
N GLN A 40 -9.87 0.41 10.12
CA GLN A 40 -10.61 1.39 10.91
C GLN A 40 -12.06 1.42 10.43
N GLY A 41 -12.94 1.94 11.27
CA GLY A 41 -14.34 2.06 10.89
C GLY A 41 -14.98 0.73 10.55
N SER A 42 -15.49 0.60 9.34
CA SER A 42 -16.13 -0.63 8.86
C SER A 42 -15.17 -1.79 8.69
N LEU A 43 -13.86 -1.53 8.67
CA LEU A 43 -12.85 -2.58 8.58
C LEU A 43 -12.25 -2.94 9.93
N LYS A 44 -12.82 -2.43 11.00
CA LYS A 44 -12.33 -2.70 12.35
C LYS A 44 -12.25 -4.19 12.62
N GLY A 45 -11.11 -4.63 13.16
CA GLY A 45 -10.89 -6.04 13.45
C GLY A 45 -10.33 -6.85 12.29
N ILE A 46 -10.17 -6.23 11.13
CA ILE A 46 -9.59 -6.89 9.97
C ILE A 46 -8.17 -6.39 9.76
N ARG A 47 -7.23 -7.30 9.61
CA ARG A 47 -5.83 -6.97 9.35
C ARG A 47 -5.50 -7.28 7.90
N PHE A 48 -4.92 -6.31 7.19
CA PHE A 48 -4.64 -6.47 5.77
C PHE A 48 -3.37 -5.72 5.36
N GLY A 49 -2.84 -6.08 4.19
CA GLY A 49 -1.69 -5.39 3.63
C GLY A 49 -2.05 -4.00 3.15
N HIS A 50 -1.16 -3.04 3.39
CA HIS A 50 -1.39 -1.65 3.06
C HIS A 50 -0.06 -0.99 2.70
N ALA A 51 -0.13 0.14 2.02
CA ALA A 51 1.06 0.87 1.61
C ALA A 51 0.88 2.37 1.88
N TRP A 52 1.98 3.00 2.24
CA TRP A 52 2.03 4.43 2.49
C TRP A 52 3.46 4.93 2.27
N VAL A 53 3.64 6.25 2.40
CA VAL A 53 4.96 6.85 2.31
C VAL A 53 5.27 7.57 3.61
N GLU A 54 6.50 7.47 4.06
CA GLU A 54 6.97 8.19 5.25
C GLU A 54 7.97 9.25 4.84
N VAL A 55 7.74 10.47 5.30
CA VAL A 55 8.66 11.58 5.09
C VAL A 55 8.93 12.19 6.46
N GLY A 56 10.16 12.02 6.96
CA GLY A 56 10.49 12.45 8.31
C GLY A 56 9.64 11.76 9.34
N SER A 57 8.97 12.52 10.18
CA SER A 57 8.11 11.99 11.25
C SER A 57 6.65 11.86 10.83
N LYS A 58 6.36 12.03 9.54
CA LYS A 58 4.98 11.99 9.06
C LYS A 58 4.75 10.84 8.09
N VAL A 59 3.53 10.32 8.14
CA VAL A 59 3.04 9.34 7.18
C VAL A 59 2.13 10.07 6.20
N LEU A 60 2.37 9.85 4.92
CA LEU A 60 1.52 10.34 3.85
C LEU A 60 0.74 9.15 3.30
N ASP A 61 -0.57 9.19 3.42
CA ASP A 61 -1.45 8.13 2.95
C ASP A 61 -2.47 8.72 2.00
N HIS A 62 -2.29 8.45 0.71
CA HIS A 62 -3.16 8.97 -0.34
C HIS A 62 -4.12 7.92 -0.87
N SER A 63 -4.30 6.82 -0.17
CA SER A 63 -5.23 5.78 -0.60
C SER A 63 -6.66 6.31 -0.67
N ASN A 64 -7.44 5.73 -1.57
CA ASN A 64 -8.85 6.07 -1.79
C ASN A 64 -9.08 7.54 -2.14
N GLY A 65 -8.11 8.16 -2.80
CA GLY A 65 -8.23 9.55 -3.23
C GLY A 65 -8.08 10.58 -2.13
N LYS A 66 -7.79 10.15 -0.92
CA LYS A 66 -7.59 11.05 0.22
C LYS A 66 -6.12 11.46 0.31
N LYS A 67 -5.87 12.66 0.81
CA LYS A 67 -4.51 13.15 1.00
C LYS A 67 -4.28 13.39 2.48
N LYS A 68 -3.95 12.31 3.18
CA LYS A 68 -3.73 12.36 4.63
C LYS A 68 -2.26 12.55 4.95
N SER A 69 -1.97 13.42 5.90
CA SER A 69 -0.63 13.58 6.47
C SER A 69 -0.79 13.45 7.98
N ILE A 70 -0.24 12.38 8.52
CA ILE A 70 -0.49 11.99 9.91
C ILE A 70 0.84 11.77 10.61
N PRO A 71 1.01 12.22 11.87
CA PRO A 71 2.23 11.89 12.61
C PRO A 71 2.45 10.38 12.65
N LYS A 72 3.66 9.96 12.39
CA LYS A 72 4.01 8.54 12.28
C LYS A 72 3.59 7.74 13.51
N LYS A 73 3.84 8.27 14.71
CA LYS A 73 3.46 7.58 15.94
C LYS A 73 1.96 7.32 16.02
N LEU A 74 1.17 8.30 15.61
CA LEU A 74 -0.28 8.18 15.64
C LEU A 74 -0.74 7.15 14.60
N TYR A 75 -0.20 7.24 13.39
CA TYR A 75 -0.56 6.32 12.31
C TYR A 75 -0.28 4.87 12.71
N TYR A 76 0.90 4.61 13.27
CA TYR A 76 1.29 3.27 13.69
C TYR A 76 0.42 2.76 14.84
N ALA A 77 0.05 3.65 15.77
CA ALA A 77 -0.83 3.28 16.87
C ALA A 77 -2.24 2.94 16.38
N MET A 78 -2.78 3.77 15.50
CA MET A 78 -4.13 3.56 14.96
C MET A 78 -4.23 2.26 14.16
N GLY A 79 -3.24 1.97 13.34
CA GLY A 79 -3.23 0.78 12.51
C GLY A 79 -2.65 -0.45 13.19
N ARG A 80 -2.21 -0.31 14.44
CA ARG A 80 -1.50 -1.37 15.18
C ARG A 80 -0.40 -1.97 14.33
N ILE A 81 0.42 -1.07 13.77
CA ILE A 81 1.47 -1.44 12.83
C ILE A 81 2.71 -1.85 13.61
N ASN A 82 3.22 -3.04 13.30
CA ASN A 82 4.48 -3.52 13.85
C ASN A 82 5.57 -3.27 12.82
N PRO A 83 6.55 -2.41 13.12
CA PRO A 83 7.62 -2.14 12.17
C PRO A 83 8.36 -3.39 11.69
N LYS A 84 8.39 -4.44 12.48
CA LYS A 84 9.02 -5.69 12.10
C LYS A 84 8.27 -6.42 11.00
N GLU A 85 6.99 -6.09 10.81
CA GLU A 85 6.17 -6.66 9.75
C GLU A 85 6.11 -5.76 8.52
N CYS A 86 6.92 -4.72 8.48
CA CYS A 86 6.94 -3.76 7.38
C CYS A 86 8.19 -3.91 6.53
N LYS A 87 8.04 -3.57 5.26
CA LYS A 87 9.16 -3.45 4.33
C LYS A 87 9.29 -1.98 3.96
N TYR A 88 10.49 -1.46 4.11
CA TYR A 88 10.79 -0.05 3.85
C TYR A 88 11.67 0.07 2.61
N TYR A 89 11.27 0.92 1.68
CA TYR A 89 12.00 1.10 0.42
C TYR A 89 12.32 2.57 0.20
N LYS A 90 13.58 2.86 -0.04
CA LYS A 90 13.93 4.17 -0.60
C LYS A 90 13.43 4.22 -2.03
N TYR A 91 13.27 5.42 -2.58
CA TYR A 91 12.79 5.56 -3.95
C TYR A 91 13.55 4.67 -4.93
N LYS A 92 14.88 4.67 -4.84
CA LYS A 92 15.72 3.89 -5.75
C LYS A 92 15.38 2.41 -5.73
N ASP A 93 15.18 1.85 -4.53
CA ASP A 93 14.84 0.45 -4.38
C ASP A 93 13.43 0.17 -4.84
N ALA A 94 12.50 1.06 -4.52
CA ALA A 94 11.12 0.94 -4.97
C ALA A 94 11.04 0.97 -6.49
N ALA A 95 11.76 1.90 -7.13
CA ALA A 95 11.78 2.00 -8.58
C ALA A 95 12.30 0.73 -9.23
N LYS A 96 13.33 0.13 -8.63
CA LYS A 96 13.89 -1.11 -9.13
C LYS A 96 12.87 -2.25 -9.09
N PHE A 97 12.11 -2.37 -7.99
CA PHE A 97 11.06 -3.37 -7.90
C PHE A 97 9.94 -3.10 -8.91
N MET A 98 9.55 -1.85 -9.07
CA MET A 98 8.52 -1.48 -10.03
C MET A 98 8.92 -1.85 -11.45
N LEU A 99 10.16 -1.56 -11.83
CA LEU A 99 10.66 -1.89 -13.16
C LEU A 99 10.78 -3.39 -13.36
N ASP A 100 11.28 -4.10 -12.36
CA ASP A 100 11.51 -5.54 -12.43
C ASP A 100 10.20 -6.33 -12.43
N LYS A 101 9.26 -5.94 -11.60
CA LYS A 101 8.01 -6.68 -11.41
C LYS A 101 6.85 -6.16 -12.26
N GLY A 102 6.90 -4.90 -12.66
CA GLY A 102 5.85 -4.31 -13.50
C GLY A 102 4.55 -3.99 -12.78
N HIS A 103 4.51 -4.09 -11.46
CA HIS A 103 3.32 -3.74 -10.68
C HIS A 103 3.68 -2.95 -9.43
N TRP A 104 2.66 -2.33 -8.84
CA TRP A 104 2.86 -1.40 -7.73
C TRP A 104 3.22 -2.05 -6.39
N GLY A 105 3.02 -3.33 -6.27
CA GLY A 105 3.29 -4.07 -5.04
C GLY A 105 2.09 -4.87 -4.56
N PRO A 106 2.22 -5.62 -3.47
CA PRO A 106 3.46 -5.80 -2.72
C PRO A 106 4.45 -6.72 -3.43
N TRP A 107 5.73 -6.58 -3.12
CA TRP A 107 6.78 -7.36 -3.79
C TRP A 107 7.41 -8.42 -2.88
N GLU A 108 7.52 -8.13 -1.60
CA GLU A 108 8.20 -9.00 -0.64
C GLU A 108 7.30 -9.50 0.48
N MET A 109 6.01 -9.24 0.39
CA MET A 109 5.04 -9.76 1.34
C MET A 109 3.78 -10.12 0.57
N SER A 110 2.94 -10.96 1.18
CA SER A 110 1.73 -11.43 0.49
C SER A 110 0.74 -10.30 0.18
N GLY A 111 0.70 -9.30 1.04
CA GLY A 111 -0.24 -8.20 0.87
C GLY A 111 -1.69 -8.60 1.00
N GLY A 112 -1.94 -9.86 1.33
CA GLY A 112 -3.30 -10.38 1.41
C GLY A 112 -4.00 -9.99 2.70
N VAL A 113 -5.26 -10.42 2.78
CA VAL A 113 -6.07 -10.23 3.97
C VAL A 113 -5.86 -11.43 4.89
N VAL A 114 -5.63 -11.17 6.18
CA VAL A 114 -5.39 -12.26 7.14
C VAL A 114 -6.56 -13.23 7.22
N MET A 115 -7.77 -12.73 7.03
CA MET A 115 -8.99 -13.55 7.05
C MET A 115 -9.49 -13.84 5.65
N ALA A 116 -8.58 -14.15 4.75
CA ALA A 116 -8.90 -14.35 3.34
C ALA A 116 -9.87 -15.49 3.06
N GLU A 117 -9.93 -16.46 3.93
CA GLU A 117 -10.88 -17.58 3.77
C GLU A 117 -12.32 -17.16 3.94
N GLU A 118 -12.57 -16.04 4.64
CA GLU A 118 -13.92 -15.51 4.78
C GLU A 118 -14.32 -14.66 3.58
N ILE A 119 -13.33 -14.27 2.77
CA ILE A 119 -13.54 -13.44 1.60
C ILE A 119 -12.64 -14.00 0.49
N PRO A 120 -12.97 -15.21 -0.01
CA PRO A 120 -12.04 -15.93 -0.89
C PRO A 120 -11.72 -15.19 -2.20
N ASP A 121 -12.67 -14.42 -2.73
CA ASP A 121 -12.45 -13.74 -3.99
C ASP A 121 -11.68 -12.44 -3.87
N ALA A 122 -11.48 -11.96 -2.66
CA ALA A 122 -10.80 -10.67 -2.45
C ALA A 122 -9.33 -10.69 -2.90
N LYS A 123 -8.73 -11.87 -2.93
CA LYS A 123 -7.32 -12.01 -3.30
C LYS A 123 -7.05 -11.95 -4.80
N GLY A 124 -7.98 -12.50 -5.58
CA GLY A 124 -7.67 -12.75 -6.98
C GLY A 124 -7.87 -11.56 -7.88
N GLU A 125 -8.97 -10.86 -7.71
CA GLU A 125 -9.36 -9.84 -8.66
C GLU A 125 -8.89 -8.43 -8.33
N VAL A 126 -8.77 -8.11 -7.05
CA VAL A 126 -8.40 -6.76 -6.63
C VAL A 126 -7.01 -6.38 -7.13
N GLY A 127 -6.07 -7.31 -7.03
CA GLY A 127 -4.70 -7.02 -7.38
C GLY A 127 -4.42 -6.85 -8.85
N LYS A 128 -5.19 -7.49 -9.71
CA LYS A 128 -4.87 -7.51 -11.13
C LYS A 128 -5.20 -6.23 -11.88
N LYS A 129 -6.26 -5.53 -11.48
CA LYS A 129 -6.66 -4.31 -12.19
C LYS A 129 -5.86 -3.09 -11.83
N ASN A 130 -5.47 -2.95 -10.56
CA ASN A 130 -4.86 -1.74 -10.06
C ASN A 130 -3.38 -1.84 -9.77
N GLN A 131 -2.78 -3.03 -9.96
CA GLN A 131 -1.38 -3.22 -9.64
C GLN A 131 -0.42 -3.03 -10.82
N ARG A 132 -0.93 -3.10 -12.04
CA ARG A 132 -0.05 -2.91 -13.20
C ARG A 132 0.37 -1.46 -13.34
N ILE A 133 1.66 -1.28 -13.57
CA ILE A 133 2.22 0.05 -13.79
C ILE A 133 2.14 0.38 -15.28
N PRO A 134 1.51 1.52 -15.64
CA PRO A 134 1.47 1.94 -17.05
C PRO A 134 2.87 2.13 -17.63
N LYS A 135 3.00 1.90 -18.93
CA LYS A 135 4.28 1.99 -19.60
C LYS A 135 4.93 3.36 -19.48
N ASP A 136 4.14 4.43 -19.56
CA ASP A 136 4.67 5.79 -19.45
C ASP A 136 5.32 6.04 -18.09
N ILE A 137 4.76 5.42 -17.02
CA ILE A 137 5.35 5.52 -15.70
C ILE A 137 6.64 4.71 -15.63
N LEU A 138 6.63 3.49 -16.18
CA LEU A 138 7.85 2.67 -16.22
C LEU A 138 8.97 3.37 -16.96
N ASP A 139 8.64 4.06 -18.04
CA ASP A 139 9.63 4.82 -18.79
C ASP A 139 10.25 5.93 -17.95
N LYS A 140 9.45 6.59 -17.12
CA LYS A 140 9.98 7.62 -16.21
C LYS A 140 10.87 7.04 -15.13
N LEU A 141 10.56 5.85 -14.65
CA LEU A 141 11.36 5.20 -13.62
C LEU A 141 12.72 4.75 -14.12
N SER A 142 12.82 4.44 -15.41
CA SER A 142 14.06 3.95 -15.99
C SER A 142 15.06 5.07 -16.32
N ASP A 143 14.63 6.31 -16.25
CA ASP A 143 15.51 7.46 -16.40
C ASP A 143 16.26 7.73 -15.09
#